data_2f3bfedb48e19ea2369d592d9aa26cbc
#
_entry.id   2f3bfedb48e19ea2369d592d9aa26cbc
#
_cell.length_a   1.000
_cell.length_b   1.000
_cell.length_c   1.000
_cell.angle_alpha   90.00
_cell.angle_beta   90.00
_cell.angle_gamma   90.00
#
_symmetry.space_group_name_H-M   'P 1'
#
loop_
_entity.id
_entity.type
_entity.pdbx_description
1 polymer ?
#
loop_
_entity_poly.entity_id
_entity_poly.type
_entity_poly.pdbx_seq_one_letter_code
_entity_poly.pdbx_strand_id
1 'polypeptide(L)'
;MADILWNDIIYTDVLQSDGFVIDYAVCTTYSLDMPSLLSVPFMLGTMTDLTETAMRSPHLILETINKSAGKFTVFCNAGCMAVPQANSKVYSLLEQSVVQVTLQAKGGSFINFHPKVWIIKETNPDTDAQQIKLIVLSRNLTGSNDLDVDM
;
A
#
# COMPACT_ATOMS: atom_id res chain seq x y z
N MET A 1 11.19 7.62 -14.13
CA MET A 1 9.91 8.21 -13.71
C MET A 1 8.70 7.61 -14.46
N ALA A 2 8.91 6.95 -15.62
CA ALA A 2 7.86 6.23 -16.36
C ALA A 2 7.53 4.83 -15.80
N ASP A 3 8.47 4.22 -15.04
CA ASP A 3 8.31 2.83 -14.58
C ASP A 3 7.37 2.66 -13.37
N ILE A 4 7.13 3.74 -12.62
CA ILE A 4 6.20 3.71 -11.47
C ILE A 4 4.76 3.52 -11.96
N LEU A 5 4.36 4.19 -13.04
CA LEU A 5 3.00 4.15 -13.59
C LEU A 5 2.56 2.76 -14.09
N TRP A 6 3.47 1.98 -14.68
CA TRP A 6 3.14 0.64 -15.19
C TRP A 6 2.89 -0.38 -14.10
N ASN A 7 3.65 -0.31 -13.00
CA ASN A 7 3.45 -1.19 -11.86
C ASN A 7 2.16 -0.84 -11.10
N ASP A 8 1.83 0.44 -10.97
CA ASP A 8 0.66 0.91 -10.24
C ASP A 8 -0.66 0.56 -10.96
N ILE A 9 -0.69 0.58 -12.29
CA ILE A 9 -1.87 0.18 -13.08
C ILE A 9 -2.17 -1.31 -12.88
N ILE A 10 -1.16 -2.17 -12.89
CA ILE A 10 -1.33 -3.61 -12.67
C ILE A 10 -1.86 -3.89 -11.25
N TYR A 11 -1.40 -3.15 -10.25
CA TYR A 11 -1.90 -3.30 -8.88
C TYR A 11 -3.35 -2.86 -8.73
N THR A 12 -3.76 -1.77 -9.38
CA THR A 12 -5.14 -1.27 -9.29
C THR A 12 -6.13 -2.29 -9.80
N ASP A 13 -5.85 -2.91 -10.97
CA ASP A 13 -6.72 -3.93 -11.57
C ASP A 13 -6.84 -5.19 -10.71
N VAL A 14 -5.80 -5.51 -9.93
CA VAL A 14 -5.79 -6.67 -9.03
C VAL A 14 -6.44 -6.36 -7.68
N LEU A 15 -6.25 -5.15 -7.16
CA LEU A 15 -6.73 -4.78 -5.83
C LEU A 15 -8.23 -4.49 -5.80
N GLN A 16 -8.80 -3.89 -6.83
CA GLN A 16 -10.21 -3.51 -6.88
C GLN A 16 -11.03 -4.52 -7.71
N SER A 17 -12.19 -4.92 -7.21
CA SER A 17 -13.16 -5.74 -7.94
C SER A 17 -14.20 -4.87 -8.62
N ASP A 18 -14.62 -5.26 -9.84
CA ASP A 18 -15.64 -4.54 -10.58
C ASP A 18 -16.96 -4.44 -9.79
N GLY A 19 -17.48 -3.23 -9.66
CA GLY A 19 -18.72 -2.96 -8.95
C GLY A 19 -18.61 -3.00 -7.42
N PHE A 20 -17.39 -3.15 -6.86
CA PHE A 20 -17.16 -3.12 -5.42
C PHE A 20 -16.39 -1.87 -5.00
N VAL A 21 -16.61 -1.44 -3.76
CA VAL A 21 -15.89 -0.37 -3.10
C VAL A 21 -15.08 -0.97 -1.95
N ILE A 22 -13.82 -0.57 -1.84
CA ILE A 22 -12.94 -1.04 -0.77
C ILE A 22 -13.34 -0.35 0.54
N ASP A 23 -13.72 -1.16 1.53
CA ASP A 23 -14.03 -0.71 2.89
C ASP A 23 -12.75 -0.55 3.69
N TYR A 24 -11.89 -1.59 3.65
CA TYR A 24 -10.65 -1.63 4.40
C TYR A 24 -9.64 -2.59 3.76
N ALA A 25 -8.36 -2.23 3.81
CA ALA A 25 -7.27 -3.03 3.30
C ALA A 25 -6.15 -3.21 4.33
N VAL A 26 -5.60 -4.41 4.41
CA VAL A 26 -4.36 -4.71 5.14
C VAL A 26 -3.32 -5.17 4.15
N CYS A 27 -2.15 -4.53 4.20
CA CYS A 27 -0.97 -4.94 3.44
C CYS A 27 0.12 -5.42 4.40
N THR A 28 0.82 -6.48 4.01
CA THR A 28 2.07 -6.89 4.67
C THR A 28 3.21 -6.86 3.68
N THR A 29 4.37 -6.40 4.10
CA THR A 29 5.57 -6.33 3.27
C THR A 29 6.82 -6.46 4.14
N TYR A 30 7.93 -6.95 3.58
CA TYR A 30 9.20 -6.93 4.30
C TYR A 30 9.79 -5.53 4.32
N SER A 31 10.00 -4.93 3.16
CA SER A 31 10.49 -3.56 3.01
C SER A 31 9.41 -2.64 2.46
N LEU A 32 9.46 -1.39 2.87
CA LEU A 32 8.53 -0.35 2.50
C LEU A 32 9.29 0.92 2.13
N ASP A 33 8.92 1.60 1.06
CA ASP A 33 9.32 2.98 0.85
C ASP A 33 8.12 3.94 0.87
N MET A 34 8.36 5.17 1.29
CA MET A 34 7.29 6.17 1.43
C MET A 34 6.66 6.60 0.12
N PRO A 35 7.37 6.69 -1.02
CA PRO A 35 6.75 6.90 -2.32
C PRO A 35 5.75 5.81 -2.71
N SER A 36 6.10 4.54 -2.51
CA SER A 36 5.18 3.41 -2.75
C SER A 36 4.00 3.42 -1.78
N LEU A 37 4.21 3.79 -0.52
CA LEU A 37 3.11 3.97 0.42
C LEU A 37 2.14 5.06 -0.03
N LEU A 38 2.65 6.15 -0.63
CA LEU A 38 1.82 7.24 -1.15
C LEU A 38 0.91 6.78 -2.30
N SER A 39 1.29 5.76 -3.07
CA SER A 39 0.46 5.20 -4.14
C SER A 39 -0.74 4.40 -3.61
N VAL A 40 -0.67 3.85 -2.39
CA VAL A 40 -1.72 3.01 -1.80
C VAL A 40 -3.10 3.69 -1.76
N PRO A 41 -3.26 4.92 -1.27
CA PRO A 41 -4.53 5.66 -1.35
C PRO A 41 -5.14 5.72 -2.75
N PHE A 42 -4.31 5.89 -3.77
CA PHE A 42 -4.75 5.92 -5.16
C PHE A 42 -5.16 4.54 -5.66
N MET A 43 -4.35 3.50 -5.36
CA MET A 43 -4.64 2.11 -5.73
C MET A 43 -5.92 1.58 -5.10
N LEU A 44 -6.32 2.07 -3.92
CA LEU A 44 -7.56 1.67 -3.26
C LEU A 44 -8.81 2.37 -3.84
N GLY A 45 -8.72 3.00 -5.00
CA GLY A 45 -9.87 3.57 -5.70
C GLY A 45 -10.54 4.74 -4.97
N THR A 46 -9.83 5.41 -4.09
CA THR A 46 -10.36 6.63 -3.43
C THR A 46 -10.48 7.81 -4.39
N MET A 47 -9.92 7.68 -5.60
CA MET A 47 -10.09 8.60 -6.73
C MET A 47 -10.22 7.85 -8.05
N THR A 48 -11.13 8.31 -8.90
CA THR A 48 -11.45 7.70 -10.21
C THR A 48 -10.44 8.03 -11.32
N ASP A 49 -9.54 9.00 -11.13
CA ASP A 49 -8.58 9.43 -12.14
C ASP A 49 -7.13 9.35 -11.61
N LEU A 50 -6.46 8.25 -11.92
CA LEU A 50 -5.02 8.05 -11.78
C LEU A 50 -4.23 8.75 -12.89
N THR A 51 -4.57 10.00 -13.23
CA THR A 51 -3.80 10.74 -14.20
C THR A 51 -2.49 11.24 -13.57
N GLU A 52 -1.41 11.23 -14.37
CA GLU A 52 -0.12 11.81 -13.95
C GLU A 52 -0.27 13.25 -13.43
N THR A 53 -1.27 13.96 -13.94
CA THR A 53 -1.64 15.31 -13.50
C THR A 53 -2.20 15.34 -12.08
N ALA A 54 -2.99 14.33 -11.70
CA ALA A 54 -3.54 14.22 -10.35
C ALA A 54 -2.43 13.96 -9.31
N MET A 55 -1.47 13.09 -9.63
CA MET A 55 -0.33 12.79 -8.76
C MET A 55 0.66 13.96 -8.60
N ARG A 56 0.57 14.99 -9.46
CA ARG A 56 1.36 16.23 -9.34
C ARG A 56 0.65 17.37 -8.63
N SER A 57 -0.65 17.22 -8.35
CA SER A 57 -1.44 18.24 -7.66
C SER A 57 -1.41 18.03 -6.15
N PRO A 58 -0.77 18.92 -5.35
CA PRO A 58 -0.73 18.80 -3.90
C PRO A 58 -2.12 18.71 -3.26
N HIS A 59 -3.09 19.42 -3.80
CA HIS A 59 -4.47 19.41 -3.31
C HIS A 59 -5.13 18.03 -3.49
N LEU A 60 -4.97 17.42 -4.67
CA LEU A 60 -5.53 16.09 -4.94
C LEU A 60 -4.85 15.00 -4.13
N ILE A 61 -3.54 15.10 -3.90
CA ILE A 61 -2.81 14.20 -3.02
C ILE A 61 -3.38 14.26 -1.60
N LEU A 62 -3.55 15.46 -1.04
CA LEU A 62 -4.11 15.64 0.30
C LEU A 62 -5.55 15.15 0.41
N GLU A 63 -6.37 15.40 -0.61
CA GLU A 63 -7.75 14.91 -0.66
C GLU A 63 -7.79 13.38 -0.68
N THR A 64 -6.94 12.74 -1.49
CA THR A 64 -6.84 11.27 -1.58
C THR A 64 -6.40 10.66 -0.27
N ILE A 65 -5.38 11.22 0.38
CA ILE A 65 -4.92 10.77 1.70
C ILE A 65 -6.06 10.91 2.72
N ASN A 66 -6.78 12.02 2.75
CA ASN A 66 -7.91 12.21 3.66
C ASN A 66 -9.03 11.21 3.42
N LYS A 67 -9.40 10.92 2.17
CA LYS A 67 -10.43 9.94 1.82
C LYS A 67 -10.03 8.51 2.18
N SER A 68 -8.73 8.22 2.18
CA SER A 68 -8.20 6.90 2.55
C SER A 68 -7.85 6.77 4.03
N ALA A 69 -7.93 7.85 4.81
CA ALA A 69 -7.60 7.82 6.23
C ALA A 69 -8.43 6.78 6.98
N GLY A 70 -7.76 5.88 7.70
CA GLY A 70 -8.38 4.77 8.42
C GLY A 70 -8.91 3.63 7.55
N LYS A 71 -8.69 3.66 6.22
CA LYS A 71 -9.14 2.60 5.31
C LYS A 71 -8.05 1.58 4.99
N PHE A 72 -6.82 1.78 5.41
CA PHE A 72 -5.77 0.80 5.21
C PHE A 72 -4.72 0.83 6.31
N THR A 73 -4.04 -0.31 6.47
CA THR A 73 -2.86 -0.45 7.33
C THR A 73 -1.81 -1.29 6.63
N VAL A 74 -0.57 -0.82 6.66
CA VAL A 74 0.60 -1.53 6.11
C VAL A 74 1.49 -1.99 7.25
N PHE A 75 1.70 -3.30 7.35
CA PHE A 75 2.65 -3.91 8.28
C PHE A 75 3.97 -4.16 7.56
N CYS A 76 5.08 -3.63 8.08
CA CYS A 76 6.41 -3.87 7.52
C CYS A 76 7.39 -4.33 8.60
N ASN A 77 8.49 -4.97 8.19
CA ASN A 77 9.53 -5.37 9.12
C ASN A 77 10.19 -4.14 9.73
N ALA A 78 10.41 -4.15 11.05
CA ALA A 78 11.01 -3.02 11.75
C ALA A 78 12.41 -2.73 11.20
N GLY A 79 12.71 -1.45 10.97
CA GLY A 79 13.97 -0.98 10.39
C GLY A 79 14.11 -1.14 8.87
N CYS A 80 13.08 -1.66 8.18
CA CYS A 80 13.09 -1.86 6.72
C CYS A 80 12.21 -0.84 5.98
N MET A 81 12.01 0.34 6.55
CA MET A 81 11.29 1.45 5.93
C MET A 81 12.27 2.50 5.41
N ALA A 82 12.22 2.78 4.11
CA ALA A 82 13.00 3.83 3.47
C ALA A 82 12.20 5.14 3.41
N VAL A 83 12.78 6.19 3.99
CA VAL A 83 12.21 7.54 3.96
C VAL A 83 13.08 8.41 3.03
N PRO A 84 12.49 9.09 2.01
CA PRO A 84 13.24 9.98 1.13
C PRO A 84 13.88 11.12 1.92
N GLN A 85 15.09 11.53 1.49
CA GLN A 85 15.80 12.68 2.11
C GLN A 85 15.09 14.02 1.87
N ALA A 86 14.30 14.14 0.81
CA ALA A 86 13.47 15.30 0.55
C ALA A 86 12.27 15.27 1.52
N ASN A 87 12.28 16.17 2.51
CA ASN A 87 11.23 16.32 3.51
C ASN A 87 9.89 16.72 2.87
N SER A 88 9.13 15.75 2.40
CA SER A 88 7.73 15.99 2.08
C SER A 88 6.90 15.76 3.33
N LYS A 89 6.28 16.83 3.84
CA LYS A 89 5.31 16.75 4.96
C LYS A 89 4.13 15.82 4.66
N VAL A 90 3.92 15.49 3.40
CA VAL A 90 2.89 14.55 2.94
C VAL A 90 3.11 13.15 3.52
N TYR A 91 4.36 12.71 3.63
CA TYR A 91 4.66 11.37 4.16
C TYR A 91 4.28 11.22 5.63
N SER A 92 4.38 12.29 6.44
CA SER A 92 3.98 12.22 7.85
C SER A 92 2.49 11.96 8.05
N LEU A 93 1.66 12.31 7.06
CA LEU A 93 0.22 12.01 7.09
C LEU A 93 -0.07 10.51 6.90
N LEU A 94 0.87 9.77 6.29
CA LEU A 94 0.74 8.33 6.02
C LEU A 94 1.34 7.48 7.14
N GLU A 95 2.15 8.04 8.03
CA GLU A 95 2.80 7.30 9.13
C GLU A 95 1.80 6.58 10.03
N GLN A 96 0.62 7.16 10.24
CA GLN A 96 -0.46 6.53 11.01
C GLN A 96 -1.00 5.23 10.40
N SER A 97 -0.77 5.02 9.09
CA SER A 97 -1.18 3.81 8.38
C SER A 97 -0.09 2.73 8.37
N VAL A 98 1.06 2.97 9.02
CA VAL A 98 2.18 2.03 9.03
C VAL A 98 2.40 1.46 10.42
N VAL A 99 2.56 0.15 10.48
CA VAL A 99 2.92 -0.59 11.69
C VAL A 99 4.25 -1.32 11.44
N GLN A 100 5.30 -0.96 12.16
CA GLN A 100 6.57 -1.67 12.13
C GLN A 100 6.51 -2.88 13.07
N VAL A 101 6.73 -4.07 12.51
CA VAL A 101 6.65 -5.36 13.22
C VAL A 101 8.05 -5.80 13.65
N THR A 102 8.22 -6.08 14.92
CA THR A 102 9.43 -6.70 15.47
C THR A 102 9.08 -8.08 15.99
N LEU A 103 9.72 -9.11 15.46
CA LEU A 103 9.55 -10.49 15.92
C LEU A 103 10.82 -10.96 16.64
N GLN A 104 10.63 -11.67 17.75
CA GLN A 104 11.72 -12.29 18.49
C GLN A 104 11.48 -13.80 18.64
N ALA A 105 12.50 -14.59 18.36
CA ALA A 105 12.50 -16.03 18.66
C ALA A 105 12.64 -16.27 20.16
N LYS A 106 12.23 -17.45 20.63
CA LYS A 106 12.60 -17.95 21.95
C LYS A 106 14.13 -18.05 22.01
N GLY A 107 14.78 -17.20 22.75
CA GLY A 107 16.25 -17.10 22.83
C GLY A 107 16.83 -15.74 22.41
N GLY A 108 15.97 -14.76 22.05
CA GLY A 108 16.35 -13.37 21.85
C GLY A 108 16.82 -12.99 20.44
N SER A 109 16.90 -13.94 19.50
CA SER A 109 17.21 -13.63 18.11
C SER A 109 16.04 -12.94 17.43
N PHE A 110 16.31 -11.95 16.58
CA PHE A 110 15.29 -11.31 15.75
C PHE A 110 14.94 -12.22 14.57
N ILE A 111 13.65 -12.27 14.25
CA ILE A 111 13.10 -12.97 13.08
C ILE A 111 12.58 -11.92 12.11
N ASN A 112 12.84 -12.12 10.81
CA ASN A 112 12.31 -11.24 9.79
C ASN A 112 10.79 -11.44 9.63
N PHE A 113 10.04 -10.34 9.61
CA PHE A 113 8.65 -10.32 9.20
C PHE A 113 8.62 -10.17 7.67
N HIS A 114 8.33 -11.26 6.94
CA HIS A 114 8.52 -11.32 5.49
C HIS A 114 7.27 -11.71 4.65
N PRO A 115 6.04 -11.64 5.17
CA PRO A 115 4.86 -11.90 4.34
C PRO A 115 4.64 -10.73 3.36
N LYS A 116 4.13 -11.04 2.17
CA LYS A 116 3.76 -10.08 1.13
C LYS A 116 2.33 -10.37 0.68
N VAL A 117 1.38 -9.87 1.44
CA VAL A 117 -0.03 -10.22 1.30
C VAL A 117 -0.91 -8.98 1.39
N TRP A 118 -1.94 -8.92 0.55
CA TRP A 118 -3.06 -8.01 0.74
C TRP A 118 -4.29 -8.79 1.20
N ILE A 119 -4.98 -8.25 2.19
CA ILE A 119 -6.31 -8.68 2.64
C ILE A 119 -7.21 -7.47 2.49
N ILE A 120 -8.23 -7.56 1.63
CA ILE A 120 -9.09 -6.44 1.27
C ILE A 120 -10.54 -6.83 1.53
N LYS A 121 -11.23 -6.03 2.32
CA LYS A 121 -12.68 -6.10 2.50
C LYS A 121 -13.34 -5.14 1.53
N GLU A 122 -14.29 -5.62 0.76
CA GLU A 122 -15.04 -4.87 -0.26
C GLU A 122 -16.54 -5.07 -0.08
N THR A 123 -17.32 -4.03 -0.38
CA THR A 123 -18.78 -4.05 -0.40
C THR A 123 -19.28 -3.55 -1.76
N ASN A 124 -20.24 -4.26 -2.34
CA ASN A 124 -20.97 -3.79 -3.52
C ASN A 124 -22.07 -2.82 -3.05
N PRO A 125 -22.05 -1.53 -3.47
CA PRO A 125 -22.98 -0.53 -2.99
C PRO A 125 -24.43 -0.73 -3.47
N ASP A 126 -24.62 -1.47 -4.56
CA ASP A 126 -25.95 -1.70 -5.14
C ASP A 126 -26.66 -2.90 -4.50
N THR A 127 -25.91 -3.89 -4.03
CA THR A 127 -26.45 -5.15 -3.53
C THR A 127 -26.17 -5.42 -2.06
N ASP A 128 -25.37 -4.58 -1.40
CA ASP A 128 -24.83 -4.80 -0.04
C ASP A 128 -24.02 -6.12 0.11
N ALA A 129 -23.67 -6.76 -0.99
CA ALA A 129 -22.84 -7.96 -0.97
C ALA A 129 -21.42 -7.60 -0.50
N GLN A 130 -20.90 -8.39 0.46
CA GLN A 130 -19.56 -8.22 1.00
C GLN A 130 -18.67 -9.38 0.63
N GLN A 131 -17.40 -9.07 0.37
CA GLN A 131 -16.38 -10.09 0.12
C GLN A 131 -15.03 -9.72 0.76
N ILE A 132 -14.22 -10.74 0.98
CA ILE A 132 -12.83 -10.59 1.39
C ILE A 132 -11.95 -11.17 0.30
N LYS A 133 -11.03 -10.35 -0.20
CA LYS A 133 -10.03 -10.74 -1.20
C LYS A 133 -8.69 -10.94 -0.52
N LEU A 134 -8.02 -12.04 -0.84
CA LEU A 134 -6.66 -12.35 -0.42
C LEU A 134 -5.76 -12.38 -1.65
N ILE A 135 -4.69 -11.58 -1.65
CA ILE A 135 -3.71 -11.53 -2.74
C ILE A 135 -2.33 -11.79 -2.14
N VAL A 136 -1.64 -12.78 -2.67
CA VAL A 136 -0.25 -13.10 -2.28
C VAL A 136 0.69 -12.61 -3.36
N LEU A 137 1.70 -11.85 -2.96
CA LEU A 137 2.66 -11.24 -3.87
C LEU A 137 4.07 -11.78 -3.61
N SER A 138 4.93 -11.71 -4.63
CA SER A 138 6.37 -11.97 -4.50
C SER A 138 7.17 -10.69 -4.22
N ARG A 139 6.62 -9.51 -4.51
CA ARG A 139 7.28 -8.21 -4.40
C ARG A 139 6.96 -7.48 -3.11
N ASN A 140 7.94 -6.73 -2.63
CA ASN A 140 7.76 -5.76 -1.55
C ASN A 140 7.00 -4.51 -2.04
N LEU A 141 6.47 -3.74 -1.11
CA LEU A 141 5.85 -2.44 -1.39
C LEU A 141 6.95 -1.38 -1.51
N THR A 142 7.75 -1.48 -2.58
CA THR A 142 8.87 -0.61 -2.91
C THR A 142 8.87 -0.30 -4.41
N GLY A 143 9.36 0.89 -4.76
CA GLY A 143 9.53 1.30 -6.16
C GLY A 143 10.73 0.66 -6.87
N SER A 144 11.49 -0.22 -6.22
CA SER A 144 12.61 -0.91 -6.83
C SER A 144 12.15 -2.00 -7.79
N ASN A 145 12.77 -2.08 -8.98
CA ASN A 145 12.55 -3.14 -9.95
C ASN A 145 13.24 -4.47 -9.57
N ASP A 146 13.68 -4.62 -8.33
CA ASP A 146 14.36 -5.81 -7.86
C ASP A 146 13.37 -6.98 -7.85
N LEU A 147 13.57 -7.91 -8.77
CA LEU A 147 13.01 -9.24 -8.73
C LEU A 147 13.68 -9.96 -7.56
N ASP A 148 13.03 -9.98 -6.40
CA ASP A 148 13.39 -10.91 -5.35
C ASP A 148 13.09 -12.32 -5.86
N VAL A 149 14.08 -12.93 -6.46
CA VAL A 149 14.09 -14.38 -6.74
C VAL A 149 14.56 -15.05 -5.47
N ASP A 150 13.66 -15.31 -4.55
CA ASP A 150 13.90 -16.23 -3.47
C ASP A 150 13.89 -17.66 -4.06
N MET A 151 15.08 -18.25 -4.16
CA MET A 151 15.25 -19.70 -4.39
C MET A 151 15.16 -20.44 -3.06
#